data_f3cb21b034b1b33854a8677b8e17f29a
#
_entry.id   f3cb21b034b1b33854a8677b8e17f29a
#
_cell.length_a   1.000
_cell.length_b   1.000
_cell.length_c   1.000
_cell.angle_alpha   90.00
_cell.angle_beta   90.00
_cell.angle_gamma   90.00
#
_symmetry.space_group_name_H-M   'P 1'
#
loop_
_entity.id
_entity.type
_entity.pdbx_description
1 polymer ?
#
loop_
_entity_poly.entity_id
_entity_poly.type
_entity_poly.pdbx_seq_one_letter_code
_entity_poly.pdbx_strand_id
1 'polypeptide(L)'
;MEQLSKFWIVVKHTYSSKVKTKSSIISTLITLAIVLALSNITKIIDLFDNNEVDTIAVFDESGQYFSAFDAQMKAAESDLKIEKIKSETEGEKLVNNGDIEGYLVLTSDGQGLPEGSYHAESVTDETINGQLSQALSNVKNMIVTQQLNITSEQMVS
;
A
#
# COMPACT_ATOMS: atom_id res chain seq x y z
N MET A 1 23.09 54.06 -35.11
CA MET A 1 23.65 53.21 -33.97
C MET A 1 23.27 53.73 -32.58
N GLU A 2 22.92 54.99 -32.41
CA GLU A 2 22.50 55.51 -31.05
C GLU A 2 21.17 54.99 -30.54
N GLN A 3 20.23 54.63 -31.41
CA GLN A 3 18.91 54.13 -30.97
C GLN A 3 18.98 52.76 -30.27
N LEU A 4 19.85 51.90 -30.70
CA LEU A 4 20.06 50.58 -30.13
C LEU A 4 20.69 50.61 -28.71
N SER A 5 21.59 51.60 -28.49
CA SER A 5 22.22 51.78 -27.19
C SER A 5 21.23 52.30 -26.14
N LYS A 6 20.34 53.22 -26.55
CA LYS A 6 19.26 53.74 -25.67
C LYS A 6 18.23 52.65 -25.33
N PHE A 7 17.86 51.80 -26.29
CA PHE A 7 16.98 50.66 -26.08
C PHE A 7 17.59 49.69 -25.05
N TRP A 8 18.86 49.33 -25.19
CA TRP A 8 19.53 48.43 -24.25
C TRP A 8 19.64 49.01 -22.83
N ILE A 9 19.83 50.33 -22.71
CA ILE A 9 19.86 50.98 -21.39
C ILE A 9 18.50 50.94 -20.72
N VAL A 10 17.41 51.17 -21.45
CA VAL A 10 16.04 51.10 -20.91
C VAL A 10 15.67 49.69 -20.55
N VAL A 11 15.96 48.69 -21.38
CA VAL A 11 15.71 47.28 -21.10
C VAL A 11 16.46 46.80 -19.85
N LYS A 12 17.78 47.14 -19.79
CA LYS A 12 18.61 46.77 -18.64
C LYS A 12 18.13 47.42 -17.34
N HIS A 13 17.72 48.68 -17.39
CA HIS A 13 17.22 49.40 -16.22
C HIS A 13 15.86 48.85 -15.76
N THR A 14 14.95 48.62 -16.71
CA THR A 14 13.60 48.06 -16.40
C THR A 14 13.68 46.65 -15.90
N TYR A 15 14.53 45.81 -16.51
CA TYR A 15 14.74 44.41 -16.06
C TYR A 15 15.41 44.38 -14.69
N SER A 16 16.44 45.17 -14.45
CA SER A 16 17.13 45.22 -13.16
C SER A 16 16.26 45.76 -12.03
N SER A 17 15.36 46.69 -12.31
CA SER A 17 14.45 47.25 -11.30
C SER A 17 13.31 46.29 -10.91
N LYS A 18 12.84 45.46 -11.84
CA LYS A 18 11.74 44.50 -11.58
C LYS A 18 12.25 43.18 -11.04
N VAL A 19 13.38 42.67 -11.50
CA VAL A 19 13.93 41.39 -11.08
C VAL A 19 14.62 41.47 -9.72
N LYS A 20 15.15 42.63 -9.33
CA LYS A 20 15.82 42.83 -8.04
C LYS A 20 14.87 43.20 -6.88
N THR A 21 13.56 43.21 -7.09
CA THR A 21 12.63 43.37 -5.94
C THR A 21 12.65 42.13 -5.09
N LYS A 22 12.66 42.31 -3.77
CA LYS A 22 12.58 41.20 -2.79
C LYS A 22 11.43 40.25 -3.14
N SER A 23 10.30 40.75 -3.59
CA SER A 23 9.13 40.02 -4.03
C SER A 23 9.41 39.10 -5.23
N SER A 24 10.16 39.53 -6.23
CA SER A 24 10.50 38.72 -7.41
C SER A 24 11.44 37.58 -7.06
N ILE A 25 12.42 37.84 -6.19
CA ILE A 25 13.34 36.78 -5.71
C ILE A 25 12.57 35.74 -4.88
N ILE A 26 11.69 36.18 -4.00
CA ILE A 26 10.87 35.27 -3.19
C ILE A 26 9.93 34.44 -4.08
N SER A 27 9.25 35.07 -5.05
CA SER A 27 8.39 34.34 -5.98
C SER A 27 9.15 33.30 -6.80
N THR A 28 10.34 33.63 -7.29
CA THR A 28 11.19 32.69 -8.05
C THR A 28 11.66 31.52 -7.18
N LEU A 29 12.04 31.78 -5.93
CA LEU A 29 12.42 30.73 -4.98
C LEU A 29 11.25 29.79 -4.65
N ILE A 30 10.06 30.35 -4.44
CA ILE A 30 8.85 29.55 -4.19
C ILE A 30 8.53 28.68 -5.41
N THR A 31 8.56 29.25 -6.61
CA THR A 31 8.30 28.50 -7.85
C THR A 31 9.33 27.38 -8.04
N LEU A 32 10.61 27.66 -7.79
CA LEU A 32 11.67 26.65 -7.88
C LEU A 32 11.47 25.53 -6.85
N ALA A 33 11.09 25.89 -5.62
CA ALA A 33 10.79 24.90 -4.56
C ALA A 33 9.60 24.00 -4.95
N ILE A 34 8.54 24.58 -5.53
CA ILE A 34 7.39 23.83 -6.03
C ILE A 34 7.80 22.87 -7.15
N VAL A 35 8.58 23.33 -8.12
CA VAL A 35 9.06 22.49 -9.24
C VAL A 35 9.92 21.33 -8.71
N LEU A 36 10.82 21.59 -7.77
CA LEU A 36 11.65 20.56 -7.16
C LEU A 36 10.79 19.56 -6.35
N ALA A 37 9.78 20.03 -5.63
CA ALA A 37 8.84 19.18 -4.92
C ALA A 37 8.06 18.28 -5.89
N LEU A 38 7.51 18.84 -6.97
CA LEU A 38 6.78 18.06 -7.98
C LEU A 38 7.69 17.07 -8.73
N SER A 39 8.96 17.40 -8.94
CA SER A 39 9.93 16.51 -9.58
C SER A 39 10.34 15.31 -8.69
N ASN A 40 10.11 15.42 -7.39
CA ASN A 40 10.42 14.36 -6.41
C ASN A 40 9.18 13.92 -5.64
N ILE A 41 8.00 14.03 -6.26
CA ILE A 41 6.72 13.77 -5.60
C ILE A 41 6.65 12.37 -5.00
N THR A 42 7.19 11.35 -5.70
CA THR A 42 7.29 9.98 -5.19
C THR A 42 8.09 9.90 -3.91
N LYS A 43 9.27 10.51 -3.85
CA LYS A 43 10.09 10.54 -2.63
C LYS A 43 9.45 11.31 -1.49
N ILE A 44 8.63 12.32 -1.83
CA ILE A 44 7.90 13.11 -0.83
C ILE A 44 6.74 12.26 -0.29
N ILE A 45 6.03 11.53 -1.16
CA ILE A 45 5.00 10.59 -0.75
C ILE A 45 5.61 9.50 0.14
N ASP A 46 6.75 8.90 -0.26
CA ASP A 46 7.48 7.90 0.54
C ASP A 46 7.96 8.42 1.91
N LEU A 47 8.15 9.74 2.06
CA LEU A 47 8.50 10.37 3.35
C LEU A 47 7.29 10.63 4.25
N PHE A 48 6.10 10.74 3.66
CA PHE A 48 4.82 10.87 4.36
C PHE A 48 4.10 9.52 4.51
N ASP A 49 4.29 8.59 3.57
CA ASP A 49 4.08 7.18 3.82
C ASP A 49 5.18 6.77 4.82
N ASN A 50 4.89 6.92 6.09
CA ASN A 50 5.63 6.16 7.08
C ASN A 50 5.61 4.73 6.54
N ASN A 51 6.76 4.04 6.46
CA ASN A 51 6.88 2.64 6.10
C ASN A 51 6.07 1.77 7.08
N GLU A 52 4.80 2.04 7.22
CA GLU A 52 3.84 1.18 7.87
C GLU A 52 3.54 0.10 6.83
N VAL A 53 4.23 -1.01 7.00
CA VAL A 53 3.90 -2.26 6.33
C VAL A 53 2.42 -2.48 6.54
N ASP A 54 1.65 -2.56 5.43
CA ASP A 54 0.20 -2.75 5.49
C ASP A 54 -0.10 -3.93 6.39
N THR A 55 -0.75 -3.65 7.51
CA THR A 55 -1.08 -4.65 8.50
C THR A 55 -2.50 -5.14 8.27
N ILE A 56 -2.63 -6.45 8.08
CA ILE A 56 -3.91 -7.13 7.94
C ILE A 56 -4.15 -7.99 9.18
N ALA A 57 -5.24 -7.74 9.88
CA ALA A 57 -5.64 -8.58 10.98
C ALA A 57 -6.40 -9.82 10.48
N VAL A 58 -6.21 -10.95 11.12
CA VAL A 58 -6.89 -12.20 10.77
C VAL A 58 -7.59 -12.77 11.99
N PHE A 59 -8.90 -12.89 11.87
CA PHE A 59 -9.74 -13.62 12.81
C PHE A 59 -10.03 -15.01 12.24
N ASP A 60 -9.59 -16.06 12.92
CA ASP A 60 -9.87 -17.45 12.56
C ASP A 60 -10.91 -18.00 13.53
N GLU A 61 -12.16 -18.08 13.07
CA GLU A 61 -13.29 -18.56 13.87
C GLU A 61 -13.10 -20.01 14.31
N SER A 62 -12.53 -20.84 13.44
CA SER A 62 -12.28 -22.26 13.73
C SER A 62 -11.01 -22.48 14.57
N GLY A 63 -10.08 -21.54 14.53
CA GLY A 63 -8.76 -21.64 15.15
C GLY A 63 -7.78 -22.59 14.44
N GLN A 64 -8.15 -23.14 13.27
CA GLN A 64 -7.36 -24.17 12.57
C GLN A 64 -6.58 -23.67 11.39
N TYR A 65 -7.01 -22.57 10.77
CA TYR A 65 -6.48 -22.13 9.47
C TYR A 65 -5.40 -21.06 9.56
N PHE A 66 -5.37 -20.29 10.65
CA PHE A 66 -4.44 -19.16 10.78
C PHE A 66 -2.97 -19.55 10.55
N SER A 67 -2.51 -20.64 11.18
CA SER A 67 -1.10 -21.05 11.04
C SER A 67 -0.72 -21.40 9.60
N ALA A 68 -1.61 -22.09 8.89
CA ALA A 68 -1.37 -22.45 7.49
C ALA A 68 -1.43 -21.22 6.57
N PHE A 69 -2.37 -20.32 6.85
CA PHE A 69 -2.52 -19.06 6.11
C PHE A 69 -1.30 -18.15 6.28
N ASP A 70 -0.87 -17.89 7.52
CA ASP A 70 0.32 -17.09 7.83
C ASP A 70 1.59 -17.69 7.20
N ALA A 71 1.73 -19.02 7.21
CA ALA A 71 2.83 -19.69 6.53
C ALA A 71 2.81 -19.48 5.02
N GLN A 72 1.63 -19.45 4.37
CA GLN A 72 1.50 -19.17 2.94
C GLN A 72 1.83 -17.72 2.62
N MET A 73 1.40 -16.76 3.44
CA MET A 73 1.74 -15.34 3.27
C MET A 73 3.25 -15.11 3.37
N LYS A 74 3.92 -15.75 4.34
CA LYS A 74 5.37 -15.69 4.51
C LYS A 74 6.12 -16.36 3.36
N ALA A 75 5.63 -17.49 2.86
CA ALA A 75 6.22 -18.19 1.72
C ALA A 75 6.09 -17.43 0.39
N ALA A 76 5.07 -16.59 0.27
CA ALA A 76 4.87 -15.71 -0.87
C ALA A 76 5.73 -14.44 -0.83
N GLU A 77 6.57 -14.27 0.21
CA GLU A 77 7.36 -13.04 0.44
C GLU A 77 6.49 -11.76 0.38
N SER A 78 5.26 -11.87 0.90
CA SER A 78 4.33 -10.75 0.94
C SER A 78 4.84 -9.64 1.86
N ASP A 79 4.75 -8.40 1.40
CA ASP A 79 5.09 -7.21 2.20
C ASP A 79 4.03 -6.92 3.29
N LEU A 80 2.91 -7.68 3.29
CA LEU A 80 1.85 -7.53 4.27
C LEU A 80 2.23 -8.13 5.62
N LYS A 81 2.00 -7.39 6.68
CA LYS A 81 2.10 -7.90 8.04
C LYS A 81 0.79 -8.56 8.46
N ILE A 82 0.84 -9.81 8.86
CA ILE A 82 -0.34 -10.57 9.30
C ILE A 82 -0.37 -10.63 10.83
N GLU A 83 -1.45 -10.13 11.42
CA GLU A 83 -1.67 -10.17 12.86
C GLU A 83 -2.93 -10.99 13.21
N LYS A 84 -2.81 -11.86 14.20
CA LYS A 84 -3.97 -12.63 14.70
C LYS A 84 -4.77 -11.82 15.69
N ILE A 85 -6.09 -11.71 15.47
CA ILE A 85 -7.04 -11.10 16.40
C ILE A 85 -7.99 -12.14 17.00
N LYS A 86 -8.68 -11.76 18.08
CA LYS A 86 -9.52 -12.67 18.86
C LYS A 86 -10.98 -12.62 18.47
N SER A 87 -11.42 -11.56 17.80
CA SER A 87 -12.80 -11.37 17.39
C SER A 87 -12.91 -10.43 16.21
N GLU A 88 -13.98 -10.55 15.44
CA GLU A 88 -14.34 -9.63 14.37
C GLU A 88 -14.51 -8.19 14.86
N THR A 89 -15.15 -8.00 16.04
CA THR A 89 -15.31 -6.68 16.67
C THR A 89 -13.97 -6.00 16.98
N GLU A 90 -12.93 -6.77 17.27
CA GLU A 90 -11.57 -6.24 17.44
C GLU A 90 -11.02 -5.71 16.09
N GLY A 91 -11.22 -6.48 15.01
CA GLY A 91 -10.86 -6.08 13.66
C GLY A 91 -11.56 -4.80 13.20
N GLU A 92 -12.88 -4.71 13.40
CA GLU A 92 -13.64 -3.50 13.10
C GLU A 92 -13.10 -2.25 13.83
N LYS A 93 -12.78 -2.39 15.11
CA LYS A 93 -12.21 -1.27 15.90
C LYS A 93 -10.85 -0.82 15.37
N LEU A 94 -9.98 -1.77 15.03
CA LEU A 94 -8.64 -1.46 14.51
C LEU A 94 -8.71 -0.77 13.15
N VAL A 95 -9.60 -1.21 12.27
CA VAL A 95 -9.85 -0.55 10.96
C VAL A 95 -10.41 0.85 11.17
N ASN A 96 -11.45 1.00 12.00
CA ASN A 96 -12.08 2.30 12.26
C ASN A 96 -11.14 3.32 12.92
N ASN A 97 -10.12 2.85 13.64
CA ASN A 97 -9.08 3.70 14.23
C ASN A 97 -7.95 4.03 13.23
N GLY A 98 -7.89 3.35 12.10
CA GLY A 98 -6.77 3.45 11.15
C GLY A 98 -5.49 2.74 11.61
N ASP A 99 -5.60 1.81 12.56
CA ASP A 99 -4.46 1.04 13.09
C ASP A 99 -4.03 -0.09 12.13
N ILE A 100 -4.93 -0.54 11.26
CA ILE A 100 -4.72 -1.60 10.26
C ILE A 100 -5.46 -1.24 8.97
N GLU A 101 -4.99 -1.78 7.83
CA GLU A 101 -5.61 -1.57 6.51
C GLU A 101 -6.95 -2.31 6.38
N GLY A 102 -7.03 -3.50 6.95
CA GLY A 102 -8.25 -4.30 6.93
C GLY A 102 -8.13 -5.56 7.78
N TYR A 103 -9.21 -6.32 7.86
CA TYR A 103 -9.20 -7.62 8.52
C TYR A 103 -9.86 -8.72 7.69
N LEU A 104 -9.33 -9.93 7.83
CA LEU A 104 -9.82 -11.15 7.18
C LEU A 104 -10.47 -12.05 8.22
N VAL A 105 -11.69 -12.47 7.97
CA VAL A 105 -12.38 -13.49 8.75
C VAL A 105 -12.22 -14.82 8.04
N LEU A 106 -11.62 -15.79 8.70
CA LEU A 106 -11.50 -17.18 8.25
C LEU A 106 -12.57 -18.03 8.90
N THR A 107 -13.40 -18.63 8.07
CA THR A 107 -14.45 -19.56 8.48
C THR A 107 -14.23 -20.94 7.86
N SER A 108 -15.02 -21.91 8.23
CA SER A 108 -15.01 -23.23 7.60
C SER A 108 -16.29 -23.41 6.78
N ASP A 109 -16.14 -23.89 5.56
CA ASP A 109 -17.30 -24.34 4.77
C ASP A 109 -17.86 -25.66 5.31
N GLY A 110 -18.97 -26.15 4.73
CA GLY A 110 -19.59 -27.41 5.13
C GLY A 110 -18.74 -28.67 4.87
N GLN A 111 -17.59 -28.54 4.22
CA GLN A 111 -16.64 -29.61 3.89
C GLN A 111 -15.34 -29.53 4.70
N GLY A 112 -15.23 -28.56 5.60
CA GLY A 112 -14.03 -28.34 6.41
C GLY A 112 -12.89 -27.63 5.66
N LEU A 113 -13.23 -26.90 4.59
CA LEU A 113 -12.27 -26.06 3.87
C LEU A 113 -12.37 -24.61 4.31
N PRO A 114 -11.25 -23.85 4.35
CA PRO A 114 -11.28 -22.46 4.75
C PRO A 114 -11.99 -21.57 3.74
N GLU A 115 -12.86 -20.70 4.23
CA GLU A 115 -13.41 -19.56 3.50
C GLU A 115 -12.93 -18.27 4.14
N GLY A 116 -12.74 -17.22 3.35
CA GLY A 116 -12.28 -15.93 3.81
C GLY A 116 -13.18 -14.81 3.37
N SER A 117 -13.51 -13.89 4.29
CA SER A 117 -14.19 -12.64 4.03
C SER A 117 -13.30 -11.48 4.46
N TYR A 118 -12.90 -10.63 3.52
CA TYR A 118 -12.05 -9.48 3.79
C TYR A 118 -12.88 -8.21 3.95
N HIS A 119 -12.55 -7.42 4.97
CA HIS A 119 -13.22 -6.17 5.33
C HIS A 119 -12.18 -5.07 5.49
N ALA A 120 -12.40 -3.92 4.83
CA ALA A 120 -11.58 -2.72 4.91
C ALA A 120 -12.48 -1.47 4.86
N GLU A 121 -11.98 -0.33 5.32
CA GLU A 121 -12.72 0.94 5.28
C GLU A 121 -12.76 1.55 3.88
N SER A 122 -11.71 1.36 3.11
CA SER A 122 -11.54 1.91 1.76
C SER A 122 -11.76 0.85 0.69
N VAL A 123 -11.90 1.32 -0.56
CA VAL A 123 -11.92 0.43 -1.73
C VAL A 123 -10.62 -0.35 -1.73
N THR A 124 -10.74 -1.63 -1.51
CA THR A 124 -9.63 -2.55 -1.32
C THR A 124 -8.64 -2.49 -2.47
N ASP A 125 -7.37 -2.36 -2.16
CA ASP A 125 -6.31 -2.56 -3.13
C ASP A 125 -6.44 -3.97 -3.73
N GLU A 126 -6.61 -4.05 -5.06
CA GLU A 126 -6.71 -5.33 -5.78
C GLU A 126 -5.50 -6.23 -5.51
N THR A 127 -4.35 -5.63 -5.21
CA THR A 127 -3.11 -6.33 -4.86
C THR A 127 -3.25 -7.08 -3.54
N ILE A 128 -3.77 -6.43 -2.50
CA ILE A 128 -4.01 -7.05 -1.18
C ILE A 128 -5.00 -8.21 -1.32
N ASN A 129 -6.14 -7.97 -1.97
CA ASN A 129 -7.13 -9.02 -2.23
C ASN A 129 -6.56 -10.20 -3.00
N GLY A 130 -5.73 -9.94 -4.01
CA GLY A 130 -5.05 -10.96 -4.80
C GLY A 130 -4.15 -11.84 -3.94
N GLN A 131 -3.33 -11.23 -3.09
CA GLN A 131 -2.41 -11.95 -2.20
C GLN A 131 -3.16 -12.80 -1.16
N LEU A 132 -4.19 -12.23 -0.51
CA LEU A 132 -5.01 -12.95 0.47
C LEU A 132 -5.75 -14.12 -0.17
N SER A 133 -6.35 -13.93 -1.35
CA SER A 133 -7.06 -14.96 -2.10
C SER A 133 -6.13 -16.08 -2.57
N GLN A 134 -4.93 -15.75 -3.01
CA GLN A 134 -3.92 -16.72 -3.42
C GLN A 134 -3.47 -17.58 -2.24
N ALA A 135 -3.15 -16.96 -1.10
CA ALA A 135 -2.77 -17.67 0.13
C ALA A 135 -3.89 -18.61 0.60
N LEU A 136 -5.14 -18.14 0.59
CA LEU A 136 -6.29 -18.94 0.97
C LEU A 136 -6.49 -20.14 0.02
N SER A 137 -6.34 -19.93 -1.28
CA SER A 137 -6.42 -21.01 -2.29
C SER A 137 -5.33 -22.05 -2.07
N ASN A 138 -4.13 -21.64 -1.73
CA ASN A 138 -3.03 -22.56 -1.42
C ASN A 138 -3.32 -23.40 -0.17
N VAL A 139 -3.90 -22.79 0.88
CA VAL A 139 -4.34 -23.51 2.08
C VAL A 139 -5.43 -24.52 1.75
N LYS A 140 -6.44 -24.13 0.95
CA LYS A 140 -7.49 -25.05 0.47
C LYS A 140 -6.89 -26.25 -0.26
N ASN A 141 -6.03 -26.01 -1.23
CA ASN A 141 -5.38 -27.06 -2.01
C ASN A 141 -4.56 -28.00 -1.14
N MET A 142 -3.84 -27.49 -0.16
CA MET A 142 -3.07 -28.28 0.80
C MET A 142 -3.98 -29.21 1.61
N ILE A 143 -5.09 -28.70 2.12
CA ILE A 143 -6.05 -29.49 2.90
C ILE A 143 -6.71 -30.57 2.03
N VAL A 144 -7.17 -30.22 0.83
CA VAL A 144 -7.74 -31.19 -0.14
C VAL A 144 -6.76 -32.29 -0.47
N THR A 145 -5.50 -31.94 -0.74
CA THR A 145 -4.44 -32.91 -1.04
C THR A 145 -4.21 -33.87 0.14
N GLN A 146 -4.22 -33.35 1.37
CA GLN A 146 -4.10 -34.16 2.58
C GLN A 146 -5.32 -35.09 2.80
N GLN A 147 -6.53 -34.59 2.57
CA GLN A 147 -7.76 -35.37 2.70
C GLN A 147 -7.86 -36.52 1.68
N LEU A 148 -7.37 -36.26 0.45
CA LEU A 148 -7.38 -37.27 -0.62
C LEU A 148 -6.22 -38.24 -0.54
N ASN A 149 -5.28 -38.14 0.42
CA ASN A 149 -4.04 -38.91 0.50
C ASN A 149 -3.21 -38.89 -0.80
N ILE A 150 -3.33 -37.80 -1.58
CA ILE A 150 -2.59 -37.66 -2.83
C ILE A 150 -1.19 -37.19 -2.48
N THR A 151 -0.19 -38.03 -2.69
CA THR A 151 1.22 -37.64 -2.60
C THR A 151 1.61 -36.79 -3.80
N SER A 152 2.57 -35.86 -3.60
CA SER A 152 3.09 -34.97 -4.65
C SER A 152 3.59 -35.72 -5.91
N GLU A 153 3.93 -36.99 -5.79
CA GLU A 153 4.31 -37.87 -6.90
C GLU A 153 3.14 -38.22 -7.84
N GLN A 154 1.89 -38.16 -7.34
CA GLN A 154 0.70 -38.48 -8.14
C GLN A 154 0.15 -37.26 -8.92
N MET A 155 0.62 -36.04 -8.61
CA MET A 155 0.21 -34.83 -9.31
C MET A 155 1.03 -34.51 -10.57
N VAL A 156 2.12 -35.24 -10.84
CA VAL A 156 3.06 -34.99 -11.95
C VAL A 156 2.98 -36.06 -13.06
N SER A 157 2.08 -37.01 -12.95
CA SER A 157 1.91 -38.06 -13.97
C SER A 157 0.77 -37.78 -14.97
#